data_5b40ea53780c5443854b9cfd481b037f
#
_entry.id   5b40ea53780c5443854b9cfd481b037f
#
_cell.length_a   1.000
_cell.length_b   1.000
_cell.length_c   1.000
_cell.angle_alpha   90.00
_cell.angle_beta   90.00
_cell.angle_gamma   90.00
#
_symmetry.space_group_name_H-M   'P 1'
#
loop_
_entity.id
_entity.type
_entity.pdbx_description
1 polymer ?
#
loop_
_entity_poly.entity_id
_entity_poly.type
_entity_poly.pdbx_seq_one_letter_code
_entity_poly.pdbx_strand_id
1 'polypeptide(L)'
;MAYKNSWLQAVREGRQRFAAGIDIGSQHVRLVVVSQRARGALHLEHMSTVPLAAGAMAGAEIVDRQAVARALRDAFAGLPRVCATHALRCAMAVPSSATLTTTVPLARLAAQSDCEAEDGGVALAGLAPAVMGEAERIAGLERHALAVDWYVDEMPSPVRSVKIAATARQHLEARIECAATAGISLSAIDGEPHAALRALRHAASRELDPNEPYAAVWVGTDGVYGWSVVDGSNVGEMRYPAPEHADLADALRDLLQGPEFDCALIGGEIDLLDGVGFSLADIGDVLGCSALPFECALLGSHARELDDALLHEPAGAVAFGLALRGVLE
;
A
#
# COMPACT_ATOMS: atom_id res chain seq x y z
N MET A 1 2.81 27.70 -31.55
CA MET A 1 1.86 26.60 -31.19
C MET A 1 1.87 26.21 -29.70
N ALA A 2 2.34 27.07 -28.79
CA ALA A 2 2.48 26.74 -27.33
C ALA A 2 1.27 27.10 -26.46
N TYR A 3 0.28 27.82 -26.97
CA TYR A 3 -0.87 28.30 -26.15
C TYR A 3 -2.01 27.30 -25.95
N LYS A 4 -2.09 26.21 -26.72
CA LYS A 4 -3.16 25.19 -26.57
C LYS A 4 -2.94 24.24 -25.39
N ASN A 5 -1.70 24.04 -24.93
CA ASN A 5 -1.42 23.11 -23.82
C ASN A 5 -1.65 23.73 -22.44
N SER A 6 -1.51 25.05 -22.30
CA SER A 6 -1.69 25.70 -20.99
C SER A 6 -3.14 25.74 -20.52
N TRP A 7 -4.10 25.88 -21.45
CA TRP A 7 -5.54 25.88 -21.12
C TRP A 7 -6.03 24.49 -20.70
N LEU A 8 -5.61 23.45 -21.41
CA LEU A 8 -5.91 22.05 -21.02
C LEU A 8 -5.27 21.66 -19.68
N GLN A 9 -4.09 22.17 -19.40
CA GLN A 9 -3.42 22.02 -18.10
C GLN A 9 -4.18 22.77 -17.00
N ALA A 10 -4.56 24.02 -17.20
CA ALA A 10 -5.35 24.80 -16.26
C ALA A 10 -6.72 24.20 -15.97
N VAL A 11 -7.38 23.63 -16.99
CA VAL A 11 -8.67 22.90 -16.83
C VAL A 11 -8.48 21.57 -16.09
N ARG A 12 -7.36 20.90 -16.27
CA ARG A 12 -6.98 19.71 -15.48
C ARG A 12 -6.63 20.06 -14.04
N GLU A 13 -5.93 21.16 -13.81
CA GLU A 13 -5.52 21.65 -12.48
C GLU A 13 -6.69 22.14 -11.63
N GLY A 14 -7.83 22.55 -12.23
CA GLY A 14 -9.04 22.95 -11.51
C GLY A 14 -10.00 21.81 -11.15
N ARG A 15 -9.75 20.58 -11.64
CA ARG A 15 -10.67 19.47 -11.47
C ARG A 15 -10.36 18.70 -10.18
N GLN A 16 -11.36 18.57 -9.30
CA GLN A 16 -11.29 17.70 -8.13
C GLN A 16 -11.10 16.24 -8.61
N ARG A 17 -10.09 15.55 -8.05
CA ARG A 17 -9.83 14.12 -8.30
C ARG A 17 -10.45 13.32 -7.17
N PHE A 18 -11.05 12.20 -7.50
CA PHE A 18 -11.58 11.25 -6.53
C PHE A 18 -10.91 9.90 -6.74
N ALA A 19 -10.53 9.26 -5.65
CA ALA A 19 -9.96 7.92 -5.70
C ALA A 19 -10.49 7.07 -4.56
N ALA A 20 -10.64 5.77 -4.84
CA ALA A 20 -11.06 4.75 -3.90
C ALA A 20 -9.94 3.74 -3.71
N GLY A 21 -9.65 3.42 -2.46
CA GLY A 21 -8.82 2.28 -2.09
C GLY A 21 -9.66 1.18 -1.50
N ILE A 22 -9.45 -0.03 -1.96
CA ILE A 22 -10.20 -1.23 -1.61
C ILE A 22 -9.23 -2.24 -1.02
N ASP A 23 -9.46 -2.59 0.23
CA ASP A 23 -8.74 -3.66 0.91
C ASP A 23 -9.70 -4.83 1.16
N ILE A 24 -9.27 -6.04 0.76
CA ILE A 24 -10.01 -7.29 0.98
C ILE A 24 -9.24 -8.13 1.97
N GLY A 25 -9.54 -7.95 3.25
CA GLY A 25 -9.01 -8.77 4.33
C GLY A 25 -9.68 -10.13 4.43
N SER A 26 -9.31 -10.90 5.44
CA SER A 26 -9.86 -12.24 5.68
C SER A 26 -11.33 -12.24 6.11
N GLN A 27 -11.78 -11.18 6.79
CA GLN A 27 -13.11 -11.06 7.39
C GLN A 27 -13.90 -9.84 6.92
N HIS A 28 -13.26 -8.86 6.30
CA HIS A 28 -13.90 -7.61 5.92
C HIS A 28 -13.39 -7.11 4.57
N VAL A 29 -14.26 -6.39 3.88
CA VAL A 29 -13.87 -5.47 2.79
C VAL A 29 -13.89 -4.07 3.35
N ARG A 30 -12.77 -3.35 3.25
CA ARG A 30 -12.65 -1.95 3.64
C ARG A 30 -12.55 -1.08 2.40
N LEU A 31 -13.29 0.00 2.40
CA LEU A 31 -13.30 1.02 1.34
C LEU A 31 -13.01 2.38 1.96
N VAL A 32 -12.05 3.07 1.38
CA VAL A 32 -11.77 4.47 1.69
C VAL A 32 -11.83 5.27 0.40
N VAL A 33 -12.56 6.39 0.41
CA VAL A 33 -12.62 7.32 -0.73
C VAL A 33 -12.09 8.67 -0.29
N VAL A 34 -11.11 9.15 -1.04
CA VAL A 34 -10.53 10.48 -0.83
C VAL A 34 -10.72 11.36 -2.06
N SER A 35 -10.72 12.66 -1.85
CA SER A 35 -10.64 13.63 -2.92
C SER A 35 -9.52 14.63 -2.72
N GLN A 36 -9.03 15.18 -3.83
CA GLN A 36 -8.06 16.25 -3.83
C GLN A 36 -8.40 17.25 -4.93
N ARG A 37 -8.42 18.53 -4.60
CA ARG A 37 -8.38 19.63 -5.58
C ARG A 37 -6.93 19.90 -5.94
N ALA A 38 -6.68 20.41 -7.16
CA ALA A 38 -5.34 20.75 -7.60
C ALA A 38 -4.58 21.54 -6.52
N ARG A 39 -3.46 20.97 -6.04
CA ARG A 39 -2.61 21.51 -4.95
C ARG A 39 -3.34 21.81 -3.63
N GLY A 40 -4.56 21.29 -3.44
CA GLY A 40 -5.35 21.46 -2.23
C GLY A 40 -5.11 20.35 -1.22
N ALA A 41 -5.70 20.53 -0.03
CA ALA A 41 -5.73 19.50 0.99
C ALA A 41 -6.50 18.26 0.49
N LEU A 42 -6.08 17.10 0.99
CA LEU A 42 -6.84 15.85 0.87
C LEU A 42 -8.09 15.93 1.76
N HIS A 43 -9.17 15.37 1.28
CA HIS A 43 -10.43 15.26 2.02
C HIS A 43 -10.92 13.82 2.00
N LEU A 44 -11.30 13.32 3.14
CA LEU A 44 -11.96 12.05 3.28
C LEU A 44 -13.44 12.20 2.92
N GLU A 45 -13.89 11.48 1.92
CA GLU A 45 -15.26 11.55 1.38
C GLU A 45 -16.15 10.43 1.87
N HIS A 46 -15.57 9.22 2.05
CA HIS A 46 -16.31 8.04 2.48
C HIS A 46 -15.38 6.99 3.09
N MET A 47 -15.88 6.28 4.10
CA MET A 47 -15.32 5.06 4.64
C MET A 47 -16.41 4.04 4.87
N SER A 48 -16.11 2.78 4.63
CA SER A 48 -16.98 1.68 5.00
C SER A 48 -16.19 0.40 5.25
N THR A 49 -16.65 -0.40 6.19
CA THR A 49 -16.17 -1.73 6.50
C THR A 49 -17.35 -2.69 6.41
N VAL A 50 -17.27 -3.66 5.50
CA VAL A 50 -18.34 -4.63 5.23
C VAL A 50 -17.84 -6.02 5.57
N PRO A 51 -18.54 -6.80 6.41
CA PRO A 51 -18.12 -8.15 6.76
C PRO A 51 -18.19 -9.08 5.56
N LEU A 52 -17.21 -9.96 5.45
CA LEU A 52 -17.19 -11.07 4.50
C LEU A 52 -17.83 -12.33 5.10
N ALA A 53 -18.50 -13.09 4.26
CA ALA A 53 -18.99 -14.42 4.66
C ALA A 53 -17.80 -15.32 5.06
N ALA A 54 -18.00 -16.11 6.10
CA ALA A 54 -16.97 -17.05 6.55
C ALA A 54 -16.58 -18.01 5.39
N GLY A 55 -15.29 -18.20 5.21
CA GLY A 55 -14.74 -19.03 4.12
C GLY A 55 -14.73 -18.37 2.74
N ALA A 56 -15.10 -17.08 2.62
CA ALA A 56 -14.98 -16.36 1.35
C ALA A 56 -13.51 -16.15 0.94
N MET A 57 -12.62 -16.09 1.92
CA MET A 57 -11.16 -16.01 1.75
C MET A 57 -10.47 -17.21 2.39
N ALA A 58 -9.38 -17.68 1.78
CA ALA A 58 -8.45 -18.65 2.37
C ALA A 58 -7.01 -18.09 2.18
N GLY A 59 -6.52 -17.40 3.21
CA GLY A 59 -5.29 -16.59 3.08
C GLY A 59 -5.45 -15.56 1.97
N ALA A 60 -4.55 -15.56 1.01
CA ALA A 60 -4.58 -14.64 -0.14
C ALA A 60 -5.60 -15.01 -1.23
N GLU A 61 -6.17 -16.21 -1.19
CA GLU A 61 -7.06 -16.75 -2.22
C GLU A 61 -8.51 -16.33 -1.99
N ILE A 62 -9.17 -15.83 -3.04
CA ILE A 62 -10.62 -15.58 -3.06
C ILE A 62 -11.33 -16.89 -3.42
N VAL A 63 -11.95 -17.54 -2.42
CA VAL A 63 -12.66 -18.83 -2.59
C VAL A 63 -14.08 -18.59 -3.09
N ASP A 64 -14.83 -17.67 -2.47
CA ASP A 64 -16.18 -17.31 -2.90
C ASP A 64 -16.20 -15.92 -3.54
N ARG A 65 -15.99 -15.89 -4.87
CA ARG A 65 -16.00 -14.63 -5.66
C ARG A 65 -17.33 -13.91 -5.59
N GLN A 66 -18.46 -14.64 -5.45
CA GLN A 66 -19.78 -14.01 -5.36
C GLN A 66 -20.00 -13.33 -4.02
N ALA A 67 -19.52 -13.92 -2.92
CA ALA A 67 -19.55 -13.28 -1.60
C ALA A 67 -18.72 -12.00 -1.58
N VAL A 68 -17.48 -12.05 -2.13
CA VAL A 68 -16.62 -10.87 -2.26
C VAL A 68 -17.26 -9.78 -3.14
N ALA A 69 -17.82 -10.16 -4.30
CA ALA A 69 -18.48 -9.20 -5.18
C ALA A 69 -19.74 -8.57 -4.54
N ARG A 70 -20.46 -9.29 -3.68
CA ARG A 70 -21.56 -8.71 -2.88
C ARG A 70 -21.04 -7.70 -1.88
N ALA A 71 -20.05 -8.08 -1.08
CA ALA A 71 -19.45 -7.19 -0.09
C ALA A 71 -18.86 -5.91 -0.72
N LEU A 72 -18.23 -6.03 -1.90
CA LEU A 72 -17.79 -4.87 -2.68
C LEU A 72 -18.95 -3.96 -3.07
N ARG A 73 -20.07 -4.51 -3.57
CA ARG A 73 -21.26 -3.69 -3.91
C ARG A 73 -21.84 -3.00 -2.67
N ASP A 74 -21.89 -3.71 -1.56
CA ASP A 74 -22.41 -3.15 -0.30
C ASP A 74 -21.51 -2.03 0.21
N ALA A 75 -20.17 -2.18 0.12
CA ALA A 75 -19.22 -1.12 0.47
C ALA A 75 -19.40 0.15 -0.39
N PHE A 76 -19.71 -0.01 -1.67
CA PHE A 76 -19.92 1.10 -2.60
C PHE A 76 -21.36 1.69 -2.55
N ALA A 77 -22.32 1.00 -1.95
CA ALA A 77 -23.72 1.43 -1.90
C ALA A 77 -23.92 2.74 -1.12
N GLY A 78 -23.06 3.01 -0.13
CA GLY A 78 -23.09 4.23 0.69
C GLY A 78 -22.37 5.44 0.12
N LEU A 79 -21.80 5.35 -1.09
CA LEU A 79 -21.04 6.45 -1.67
C LEU A 79 -21.83 7.74 -1.81
N PRO A 80 -21.27 8.89 -1.39
CA PRO A 80 -21.86 10.20 -1.63
C PRO A 80 -22.07 10.43 -3.14
N ARG A 81 -23.18 11.09 -3.51
CA ARG A 81 -23.50 11.37 -4.92
C ARG A 81 -22.39 12.11 -5.66
N VAL A 82 -21.62 12.94 -4.96
CA VAL A 82 -20.46 13.64 -5.53
C VAL A 82 -19.39 12.67 -6.03
N CYS A 83 -19.17 11.55 -5.34
CA CYS A 83 -18.22 10.51 -5.76
C CYS A 83 -18.75 9.72 -6.97
N ALA A 84 -20.07 9.49 -7.04
CA ALA A 84 -20.69 8.75 -8.12
C ALA A 84 -20.70 9.50 -9.47
N THR A 85 -20.64 10.83 -9.44
CA THR A 85 -20.68 11.68 -10.65
C THR A 85 -19.30 11.87 -11.31
N HIS A 86 -18.22 11.46 -10.66
CA HIS A 86 -16.86 11.61 -11.15
C HIS A 86 -16.28 10.23 -11.50
N ALA A 87 -15.36 10.19 -12.46
CA ALA A 87 -14.61 8.99 -12.76
C ALA A 87 -13.72 8.64 -11.55
N LEU A 88 -14.19 7.72 -10.72
CA LEU A 88 -13.50 7.26 -9.52
C LEU A 88 -12.35 6.33 -9.91
N ARG A 89 -11.13 6.68 -9.52
CA ARG A 89 -9.96 5.80 -9.70
C ARG A 89 -9.95 4.80 -8.55
N CYS A 90 -10.20 3.53 -8.85
CA CYS A 90 -10.22 2.48 -7.84
C CYS A 90 -8.92 1.69 -7.85
N ALA A 91 -8.25 1.60 -6.71
CA ALA A 91 -7.11 0.70 -6.49
C ALA A 91 -7.48 -0.38 -5.48
N MET A 92 -6.96 -1.59 -5.66
CA MET A 92 -7.25 -2.74 -4.79
C MET A 92 -5.95 -3.37 -4.30
N ALA A 93 -5.95 -3.89 -3.06
CA ALA A 93 -4.81 -4.57 -2.47
C ALA A 93 -4.63 -6.01 -2.98
N VAL A 94 -3.36 -6.42 -3.08
CA VAL A 94 -2.94 -7.83 -3.07
C VAL A 94 -2.27 -8.12 -1.73
N PRO A 95 -2.67 -9.20 -1.02
CA PRO A 95 -2.06 -9.58 0.24
C PRO A 95 -0.56 -9.79 0.16
N SER A 96 0.12 -9.46 1.23
CA SER A 96 1.57 -9.59 1.32
C SER A 96 2.04 -11.03 1.18
N SER A 97 1.25 -12.02 1.65
CA SER A 97 1.51 -13.45 1.47
C SER A 97 1.47 -13.92 0.01
N ALA A 98 0.74 -13.19 -0.86
CA ALA A 98 0.68 -13.46 -2.28
C ALA A 98 1.73 -12.69 -3.09
N THR A 99 2.50 -11.79 -2.46
CA THR A 99 3.43 -10.89 -3.14
C THR A 99 4.86 -11.20 -2.72
N LEU A 100 5.69 -11.52 -3.69
CA LEU A 100 7.13 -11.69 -3.49
C LEU A 100 7.83 -10.42 -3.94
N THR A 101 8.67 -9.88 -3.08
CA THR A 101 9.50 -8.71 -3.40
C THR A 101 10.97 -9.05 -3.25
N THR A 102 11.79 -8.51 -4.14
CA THR A 102 13.25 -8.62 -4.04
C THR A 102 13.91 -7.37 -4.56
N THR A 103 15.11 -7.10 -4.05
CA THR A 103 15.97 -6.02 -4.51
C THR A 103 17.22 -6.61 -5.13
N VAL A 104 17.48 -6.26 -6.38
CA VAL A 104 18.61 -6.81 -7.14
C VAL A 104 19.51 -5.66 -7.62
N PRO A 105 20.84 -5.75 -7.46
CA PRO A 105 21.74 -4.74 -8.02
C PRO A 105 21.53 -4.59 -9.53
N LEU A 106 21.38 -3.36 -10.01
CA LEU A 106 21.18 -3.06 -11.44
C LEU A 106 22.27 -3.67 -12.31
N ALA A 107 23.53 -3.60 -11.85
CA ALA A 107 24.69 -4.17 -12.57
C ALA A 107 24.55 -5.70 -12.80
N ARG A 108 23.93 -6.42 -11.83
CA ARG A 108 23.70 -7.87 -11.97
C ARG A 108 22.66 -8.17 -13.06
N LEU A 109 21.57 -7.41 -13.12
CA LEU A 109 20.54 -7.58 -14.16
C LEU A 109 21.06 -7.15 -15.53
N ALA A 110 21.84 -6.06 -15.59
CA ALA A 110 22.45 -5.59 -16.82
C ALA A 110 23.45 -6.62 -17.41
N ALA A 111 24.21 -7.33 -16.57
CA ALA A 111 25.10 -8.39 -17.01
C ALA A 111 24.38 -9.64 -17.54
N GLN A 112 23.10 -9.82 -17.20
CA GLN A 112 22.26 -10.93 -17.67
C GLN A 112 21.41 -10.55 -18.89
N SER A 113 21.40 -9.27 -19.27
CA SER A 113 20.71 -8.76 -20.43
C SER A 113 21.75 -8.49 -21.53
N ASP A 114 21.43 -8.83 -22.78
CA ASP A 114 22.29 -8.51 -23.95
C ASP A 114 22.29 -6.99 -24.26
N CYS A 115 22.06 -6.18 -23.26
CA CYS A 115 22.04 -4.72 -23.39
C CYS A 115 23.48 -4.20 -23.33
N GLU A 116 24.09 -3.97 -24.50
CA GLU A 116 25.26 -3.09 -24.60
C GLU A 116 24.85 -1.69 -24.15
N ALA A 117 25.55 -1.16 -23.18
CA ALA A 117 25.37 0.20 -22.68
C ALA A 117 25.90 1.16 -23.75
N GLU A 118 25.06 1.61 -24.65
CA GLU A 118 25.35 2.79 -25.47
C GLU A 118 25.24 4.04 -24.58
N ASP A 119 26.32 4.82 -24.54
CA ASP A 119 26.40 6.13 -23.81
C ASP A 119 26.10 6.11 -22.29
N GLY A 120 26.55 5.08 -21.55
CA GLY A 120 26.54 5.09 -20.08
C GLY A 120 25.16 4.96 -19.40
N GLY A 121 24.10 4.73 -20.16
CA GLY A 121 22.74 4.48 -19.67
C GLY A 121 22.25 3.06 -20.00
N VAL A 122 21.87 2.28 -19.00
CA VAL A 122 21.18 0.99 -19.21
C VAL A 122 19.77 1.31 -19.74
N ALA A 123 19.47 0.88 -20.97
CA ALA A 123 18.10 1.02 -21.51
C ALA A 123 17.14 0.16 -20.65
N LEU A 124 16.25 0.80 -19.90
CA LEU A 124 15.31 0.12 -18.99
C LEU A 124 14.50 -0.98 -19.68
N ALA A 125 14.11 -0.78 -20.92
CA ALA A 125 13.38 -1.77 -21.71
C ALA A 125 14.17 -3.09 -21.90
N GLY A 126 15.50 -3.02 -21.96
CA GLY A 126 16.37 -4.19 -22.09
C GLY A 126 16.51 -5.02 -20.81
N LEU A 127 16.13 -4.48 -19.64
CA LEU A 127 16.16 -5.20 -18.39
C LEU A 127 14.98 -6.16 -18.22
N ALA A 128 13.88 -5.96 -18.92
CA ALA A 128 12.64 -6.73 -18.74
C ALA A 128 12.85 -8.27 -18.81
N PRO A 129 13.65 -8.84 -19.74
CA PRO A 129 13.91 -10.28 -19.75
C PRO A 129 14.64 -10.78 -18.50
N ALA A 130 15.66 -10.05 -18.02
CA ALA A 130 16.44 -10.39 -16.82
C ALA A 130 15.60 -10.27 -15.54
N VAL A 131 14.79 -9.21 -15.44
CA VAL A 131 13.81 -9.01 -14.36
C VAL A 131 12.82 -10.18 -14.32
N MET A 132 12.29 -10.57 -15.48
CA MET A 132 11.34 -11.68 -15.59
C MET A 132 11.97 -13.01 -15.17
N GLY A 133 13.21 -13.28 -15.59
CA GLY A 133 13.97 -14.47 -15.16
C GLY A 133 14.22 -14.50 -13.65
N GLU A 134 14.52 -13.35 -13.04
CA GLU A 134 14.67 -13.25 -11.58
C GLU A 134 13.33 -13.44 -10.85
N ALA A 135 12.23 -12.89 -11.40
CA ALA A 135 10.89 -13.11 -10.86
C ALA A 135 10.47 -14.59 -10.91
N GLU A 136 10.72 -15.29 -12.04
CA GLU A 136 10.51 -16.74 -12.17
C GLU A 136 11.32 -17.52 -11.12
N ARG A 137 12.57 -17.12 -10.91
CA ARG A 137 13.47 -17.77 -9.94
C ARG A 137 12.98 -17.64 -8.50
N ILE A 138 12.54 -16.45 -8.07
CA ILE A 138 12.09 -16.22 -6.68
C ILE A 138 10.69 -16.79 -6.44
N ALA A 139 9.82 -16.75 -7.44
CA ALA A 139 8.43 -17.22 -7.31
C ALA A 139 8.32 -18.75 -7.49
N GLY A 140 9.26 -19.39 -8.17
CA GLY A 140 9.15 -20.80 -8.53
C GLY A 140 7.98 -21.09 -9.49
N LEU A 141 7.50 -20.08 -10.22
CA LEU A 141 6.38 -20.14 -11.16
C LEU A 141 6.87 -19.79 -12.57
N GLU A 142 6.23 -20.36 -13.57
CA GLU A 142 6.50 -20.06 -14.97
C GLU A 142 6.00 -18.64 -15.35
N ARG A 143 6.68 -18.00 -16.30
CA ARG A 143 6.40 -16.63 -16.76
C ARG A 143 4.93 -16.35 -17.04
N HIS A 144 4.23 -17.28 -17.70
CA HIS A 144 2.84 -17.09 -18.04
C HIS A 144 1.88 -17.07 -16.84
N ALA A 145 2.30 -17.68 -15.71
CA ALA A 145 1.55 -17.71 -14.46
C ALA A 145 1.88 -16.52 -13.54
N LEU A 146 2.87 -15.68 -13.90
CA LEU A 146 3.30 -14.53 -13.13
C LEU A 146 2.72 -13.22 -13.63
N ALA A 147 2.45 -12.31 -12.69
CA ALA A 147 2.39 -10.89 -12.93
C ALA A 147 3.57 -10.24 -12.20
N VAL A 148 4.30 -9.40 -12.89
CA VAL A 148 5.54 -8.79 -12.41
C VAL A 148 5.48 -7.29 -12.66
N ASP A 149 5.86 -6.53 -11.65
CA ASP A 149 6.13 -5.09 -11.75
C ASP A 149 7.52 -4.80 -11.16
N TRP A 150 8.17 -3.74 -11.64
CA TRP A 150 9.50 -3.40 -11.19
C TRP A 150 9.86 -1.94 -11.47
N TYR A 151 10.75 -1.40 -10.66
CA TYR A 151 11.33 -0.08 -10.88
C TYR A 151 12.78 -0.01 -10.43
N VAL A 152 13.52 0.93 -11.01
CA VAL A 152 14.88 1.24 -10.58
C VAL A 152 14.79 2.16 -9.37
N ASP A 153 15.43 1.78 -8.28
CA ASP A 153 15.52 2.62 -7.10
C ASP A 153 16.40 3.84 -7.40
N GLU A 154 15.82 5.01 -7.34
CA GLU A 154 16.50 6.29 -7.61
C GLU A 154 17.16 6.88 -6.35
N MET A 155 17.04 6.20 -5.20
CA MET A 155 17.67 6.65 -3.97
C MET A 155 19.19 6.80 -4.15
N PRO A 156 19.79 7.84 -3.54
CA PRO A 156 21.23 8.06 -3.59
C PRO A 156 21.95 6.95 -2.81
N SER A 157 22.13 5.83 -3.46
CA SER A 157 22.88 4.68 -2.97
C SER A 157 24.11 4.49 -3.85
N PRO A 158 25.27 4.09 -3.29
CA PRO A 158 26.45 3.77 -4.08
C PRO A 158 26.20 2.63 -5.08
N VAL A 159 25.16 1.80 -4.83
CA VAL A 159 24.77 0.70 -5.72
C VAL A 159 23.32 0.92 -6.14
N ARG A 160 23.12 1.26 -7.41
CA ARG A 160 21.78 1.32 -8.00
C ARG A 160 21.15 -0.06 -7.98
N SER A 161 19.91 -0.15 -7.58
CA SER A 161 19.15 -1.39 -7.47
C SER A 161 17.84 -1.35 -8.23
N VAL A 162 17.32 -2.53 -8.55
CA VAL A 162 15.98 -2.73 -9.12
C VAL A 162 15.15 -3.45 -8.08
N LYS A 163 14.03 -2.87 -7.71
CA LYS A 163 13.00 -3.51 -6.89
C LYS A 163 12.03 -4.23 -7.81
N ILE A 164 11.82 -5.51 -7.55
CA ILE A 164 10.94 -6.40 -8.32
C ILE A 164 9.85 -6.89 -7.39
N ALA A 165 8.60 -6.76 -7.82
CA ALA A 165 7.44 -7.36 -7.18
C ALA A 165 6.82 -8.39 -8.12
N ALA A 166 6.53 -9.58 -7.61
CA ALA A 166 5.93 -10.67 -8.36
C ALA A 166 4.79 -11.30 -7.58
N THR A 167 3.72 -11.66 -8.27
CA THR A 167 2.59 -12.42 -7.73
C THR A 167 2.07 -13.42 -8.75
N ALA A 168 1.40 -14.48 -8.28
CA ALA A 168 0.70 -15.35 -9.21
C ALA A 168 -0.45 -14.58 -9.90
N ARG A 169 -0.50 -14.65 -11.23
CA ARG A 169 -1.49 -13.95 -12.06
C ARG A 169 -2.94 -14.21 -11.62
N GLN A 170 -3.22 -15.42 -11.16
CA GLN A 170 -4.55 -15.82 -10.66
C GLN A 170 -5.05 -14.91 -9.51
N HIS A 171 -4.15 -14.38 -8.64
CA HIS A 171 -4.56 -13.49 -7.57
C HIS A 171 -5.05 -12.14 -8.10
N LEU A 172 -4.43 -11.64 -9.18
CA LEU A 172 -4.89 -10.40 -9.84
C LEU A 172 -6.20 -10.64 -10.60
N GLU A 173 -6.28 -11.72 -11.37
CA GLU A 173 -7.45 -12.05 -12.17
C GLU A 173 -8.70 -12.24 -11.30
N ALA A 174 -8.58 -12.95 -10.16
CA ALA A 174 -9.68 -13.12 -9.23
C ALA A 174 -10.19 -11.78 -8.68
N ARG A 175 -9.29 -10.84 -8.35
CA ARG A 175 -9.64 -9.50 -7.86
C ARG A 175 -10.30 -8.65 -8.92
N ILE A 176 -9.76 -8.66 -10.13
CA ILE A 176 -10.32 -7.96 -11.29
C ILE A 176 -11.73 -8.47 -11.60
N GLU A 177 -11.93 -9.81 -11.57
CA GLU A 177 -13.21 -10.42 -11.83
C GLU A 177 -14.26 -10.08 -10.75
N CYS A 178 -13.88 -10.12 -9.44
CA CYS A 178 -14.75 -9.72 -8.36
C CYS A 178 -15.17 -8.24 -8.46
N ALA A 179 -14.21 -7.35 -8.76
CA ALA A 179 -14.48 -5.94 -8.97
C ALA A 179 -15.41 -5.71 -10.17
N ALA A 180 -15.13 -6.35 -11.30
CA ALA A 180 -15.98 -6.25 -12.51
C ALA A 180 -17.40 -6.79 -12.25
N THR A 181 -17.54 -7.89 -11.50
CA THR A 181 -18.83 -8.45 -11.09
C THR A 181 -19.60 -7.49 -10.16
N ALA A 182 -18.88 -6.72 -9.35
CA ALA A 182 -19.46 -5.66 -8.53
C ALA A 182 -19.76 -4.37 -9.30
N GLY A 183 -19.37 -4.25 -10.57
CA GLY A 183 -19.52 -3.05 -11.38
C GLY A 183 -18.43 -2.00 -11.15
N ILE A 184 -17.28 -2.40 -10.58
CA ILE A 184 -16.14 -1.55 -10.25
C ILE A 184 -15.05 -1.74 -11.29
N SER A 185 -14.53 -0.61 -11.83
CA SER A 185 -13.38 -0.61 -12.73
C SER A 185 -12.12 -0.30 -11.94
N LEU A 186 -11.18 -1.25 -11.87
CA LEU A 186 -9.89 -1.03 -11.23
C LEU A 186 -8.93 -0.29 -12.15
N SER A 187 -8.28 0.72 -11.62
CA SER A 187 -7.20 1.45 -12.28
C SER A 187 -5.82 0.94 -11.89
N ALA A 188 -5.70 0.32 -10.71
CA ALA A 188 -4.45 -0.22 -10.19
C ALA A 188 -4.71 -1.37 -9.21
N ILE A 189 -3.69 -2.23 -9.07
CA ILE A 189 -3.57 -3.20 -7.99
C ILE A 189 -2.20 -2.98 -7.35
N ASP A 190 -2.12 -3.00 -6.02
CA ASP A 190 -0.89 -2.69 -5.27
C ASP A 190 -0.73 -3.66 -4.08
N GLY A 191 0.48 -3.84 -3.59
CA GLY A 191 0.74 -4.67 -2.41
C GLY A 191 0.31 -3.97 -1.12
N GLU A 192 -0.29 -4.72 -0.18
CA GLU A 192 -0.70 -4.21 1.13
C GLU A 192 0.41 -3.44 1.86
N PRO A 193 1.66 -3.97 2.00
CA PRO A 193 2.69 -3.26 2.75
C PRO A 193 3.04 -1.90 2.13
N HIS A 194 3.06 -1.80 0.79
CA HIS A 194 3.35 -0.54 0.10
C HIS A 194 2.23 0.48 0.29
N ALA A 195 0.99 0.02 0.25
CA ALA A 195 -0.17 0.87 0.51
C ALA A 195 -0.18 1.35 1.97
N ALA A 196 0.04 0.45 2.94
CA ALA A 196 0.15 0.78 4.34
C ALA A 196 1.26 1.82 4.61
N LEU A 197 2.46 1.59 4.08
CA LEU A 197 3.58 2.53 4.22
C LEU A 197 3.24 3.91 3.65
N ARG A 198 2.54 3.97 2.52
CA ARG A 198 2.08 5.24 1.92
C ARG A 198 1.13 5.99 2.85
N ALA A 199 0.23 5.26 3.52
CA ALA A 199 -0.69 5.82 4.52
C ALA A 199 0.06 6.36 5.74
N LEU A 200 0.96 5.56 6.31
CA LEU A 200 1.76 5.92 7.49
C LEU A 200 2.67 7.12 7.20
N ARG A 201 3.31 7.18 6.01
CA ARG A 201 4.09 8.35 5.58
C ARG A 201 3.23 9.61 5.44
N HIS A 202 2.00 9.44 4.96
CA HIS A 202 1.08 10.58 4.88
C HIS A 202 0.69 11.06 6.28
N ALA A 203 0.39 10.16 7.22
CA ALA A 203 0.13 10.51 8.61
C ALA A 203 1.34 11.22 9.24
N ALA A 204 2.55 10.66 9.09
CA ALA A 204 3.79 11.31 9.54
C ALA A 204 3.92 12.74 9.02
N SER A 205 3.67 12.97 7.74
CA SER A 205 3.75 14.31 7.14
C SER A 205 2.76 15.33 7.71
N ARG A 206 1.79 14.88 8.49
CA ARG A 206 0.76 15.72 9.15
C ARG A 206 1.04 15.95 10.62
N GLU A 207 1.71 15.01 11.27
CA GLU A 207 1.90 15.00 12.72
C GLU A 207 3.33 15.33 13.13
N LEU A 208 4.31 15.06 12.26
CA LEU A 208 5.72 15.21 12.57
C LEU A 208 6.35 16.35 11.79
N ASP A 209 7.44 16.86 12.33
CA ASP A 209 8.30 17.78 11.58
C ASP A 209 8.97 17.06 10.39
N PRO A 210 9.22 17.73 9.26
CA PRO A 210 9.67 17.10 8.01
C PRO A 210 10.94 16.25 8.11
N ASN A 211 11.79 16.53 9.10
CA ASN A 211 13.10 15.87 9.26
C ASN A 211 13.14 14.94 10.49
N GLU A 212 12.03 14.80 11.23
CA GLU A 212 11.98 13.89 12.37
C GLU A 212 12.06 12.43 11.90
N PRO A 213 13.02 11.63 12.43
CA PRO A 213 13.06 10.21 12.18
C PRO A 213 11.89 9.50 12.85
N TYR A 214 11.27 8.58 12.15
CA TYR A 214 10.17 7.79 12.73
C TYR A 214 10.20 6.34 12.26
N ALA A 215 9.60 5.46 13.07
CA ALA A 215 9.27 4.11 12.69
C ALA A 215 7.85 4.08 12.10
N ALA A 216 7.66 3.36 11.01
CA ALA A 216 6.36 2.99 10.50
C ALA A 216 6.19 1.49 10.67
N VAL A 217 5.12 1.04 11.32
CA VAL A 217 4.84 -0.39 11.55
C VAL A 217 3.45 -0.72 11.04
N TRP A 218 3.34 -1.76 10.24
CA TRP A 218 2.06 -2.26 9.78
C TRP A 218 1.88 -3.72 10.19
N VAL A 219 0.75 -3.98 10.87
CA VAL A 219 0.36 -5.31 11.35
C VAL A 219 -0.64 -5.90 10.35
N GLY A 220 -0.20 -6.87 9.57
CA GLY A 220 -1.04 -7.63 8.66
C GLY A 220 -1.38 -9.00 9.23
N THR A 221 -2.36 -9.68 8.63
CA THR A 221 -2.77 -11.05 9.01
C THR A 221 -1.68 -12.10 8.73
N ASP A 222 -0.72 -11.78 7.87
CA ASP A 222 0.33 -12.68 7.41
C ASP A 222 1.75 -12.18 7.77
N GLY A 223 1.85 -11.14 8.58
CA GLY A 223 3.12 -10.64 9.09
C GLY A 223 3.07 -9.20 9.56
N VAL A 224 4.11 -8.82 10.28
CA VAL A 224 4.38 -7.46 10.72
C VAL A 224 5.50 -6.90 9.85
N TYR A 225 5.29 -5.70 9.35
CA TYR A 225 6.24 -4.97 8.52
C TYR A 225 6.65 -3.69 9.23
N GLY A 226 7.92 -3.39 9.24
CA GLY A 226 8.44 -2.17 9.85
C GLY A 226 9.42 -1.47 8.93
N TRP A 227 9.41 -0.15 8.99
CA TRP A 227 10.31 0.72 8.22
C TRP A 227 10.88 1.80 9.12
N SER A 228 12.18 2.01 9.00
CA SER A 228 12.86 3.18 9.55
C SER A 228 12.87 4.29 8.48
N VAL A 229 12.27 5.43 8.77
CA VAL A 229 12.14 6.55 7.83
C VAL A 229 12.90 7.76 8.34
N VAL A 230 13.81 8.27 7.51
CA VAL A 230 14.63 9.47 7.78
C VAL A 230 14.56 10.37 6.56
N ASP A 231 14.30 11.66 6.74
CA ASP A 231 14.14 12.62 5.65
C ASP A 231 13.19 12.15 4.54
N GLY A 232 12.09 11.47 4.94
CA GLY A 232 11.12 10.91 4.02
C GLY A 232 11.56 9.65 3.25
N SER A 233 12.77 9.14 3.52
CA SER A 233 13.37 7.99 2.85
C SER A 233 13.41 6.77 3.76
N ASN A 234 13.15 5.56 3.21
CA ASN A 234 13.37 4.33 3.97
C ASN A 234 14.87 4.03 4.07
N VAL A 235 15.37 3.98 5.30
CA VAL A 235 16.77 3.63 5.59
C VAL A 235 16.91 2.24 6.19
N GLY A 236 15.81 1.66 6.69
CA GLY A 236 15.74 0.30 7.21
C GLY A 236 14.37 -0.31 6.93
N GLU A 237 14.31 -1.61 6.81
CA GLU A 237 13.09 -2.38 6.60
C GLU A 237 13.19 -3.72 7.33
N MET A 238 12.11 -4.10 8.01
CA MET A 238 11.97 -5.44 8.58
C MET A 238 10.66 -6.09 8.13
N ARG A 239 10.69 -7.40 8.03
CA ARG A 239 9.50 -8.23 7.87
C ARG A 239 9.56 -9.36 8.88
N TYR A 240 8.53 -9.49 9.67
CA TYR A 240 8.37 -10.57 10.64
C TYR A 240 7.17 -11.44 10.23
N PRO A 241 7.28 -12.78 10.30
CA PRO A 241 6.14 -13.67 10.05
C PRO A 241 4.99 -13.38 11.00
N ALA A 242 3.85 -13.96 10.72
CA ALA A 242 2.59 -13.73 11.42
C ALA A 242 2.72 -13.32 12.90
N PRO A 243 1.85 -12.41 13.39
CA PRO A 243 2.02 -11.78 14.71
C PRO A 243 1.90 -12.74 15.92
N GLU A 244 1.59 -14.01 15.72
CA GLU A 244 1.56 -15.03 16.78
C GLU A 244 2.95 -15.45 17.32
N HIS A 245 4.04 -14.96 16.75
CA HIS A 245 5.40 -15.30 17.19
C HIS A 245 5.91 -14.37 18.29
N ALA A 246 6.43 -14.95 19.38
CA ALA A 246 6.90 -14.22 20.57
C ALA A 246 8.14 -13.35 20.35
N ASP A 247 8.88 -13.58 19.25
CA ASP A 247 10.16 -12.89 18.98
C ASP A 247 9.97 -11.54 18.23
N LEU A 248 8.73 -11.03 18.16
CA LEU A 248 8.41 -9.77 17.51
C LEU A 248 9.22 -8.59 18.06
N ALA A 249 9.47 -8.58 19.39
CA ALA A 249 10.28 -7.54 20.03
C ALA A 249 11.71 -7.51 19.48
N ASP A 250 12.32 -8.67 19.19
CA ASP A 250 13.67 -8.74 18.64
C ASP A 250 13.69 -8.26 17.19
N ALA A 251 12.66 -8.61 16.40
CA ALA A 251 12.51 -8.12 15.05
C ALA A 251 12.31 -6.58 14.99
N LEU A 252 11.54 -6.01 15.91
CA LEU A 252 11.38 -4.55 16.01
C LEU A 252 12.69 -3.85 16.38
N ARG A 253 13.53 -4.48 17.23
CA ARG A 253 14.87 -3.93 17.57
C ARG A 253 15.80 -3.84 16.36
N ASP A 254 15.59 -4.66 15.33
CA ASP A 254 16.38 -4.54 14.09
C ASP A 254 16.18 -3.18 13.40
N LEU A 255 15.05 -2.51 13.59
CA LEU A 255 14.83 -1.15 13.11
C LEU A 255 15.70 -0.11 13.84
N LEU A 256 16.09 -0.39 15.11
CA LEU A 256 16.92 0.50 15.93
C LEU A 256 18.41 0.50 15.54
N GLN A 257 18.83 -0.28 14.56
CA GLN A 257 20.22 -0.24 14.04
C GLN A 257 20.53 1.08 13.31
N GLY A 258 19.55 1.97 13.17
CA GLY A 258 19.61 3.30 12.59
C GLY A 258 19.54 4.42 13.65
N PRO A 259 18.94 5.55 13.28
CA PRO A 259 18.72 6.69 14.19
C PRO A 259 17.70 6.37 15.30
N GLU A 260 17.76 7.13 16.39
CA GLU A 260 16.68 7.15 17.38
C GLU A 260 15.41 7.73 16.75
N PHE A 261 14.26 7.17 17.11
CA PHE A 261 12.97 7.61 16.59
C PHE A 261 12.29 8.56 17.59
N ASP A 262 11.64 9.59 17.06
CA ASP A 262 10.80 10.48 17.86
C ASP A 262 9.43 9.85 18.11
N CYS A 263 8.92 9.09 17.13
CA CYS A 263 7.70 8.31 17.30
C CYS A 263 7.65 7.06 16.40
N ALA A 264 6.68 6.18 16.68
CA ALA A 264 6.31 5.06 15.82
C ALA A 264 4.84 5.20 15.41
N LEU A 265 4.57 5.18 14.10
CA LEU A 265 3.21 5.17 13.54
C LEU A 265 2.80 3.74 13.24
N ILE A 266 1.67 3.31 13.80
CA ILE A 266 1.23 1.91 13.76
C ILE A 266 -0.08 1.80 13.00
N GLY A 267 -0.13 0.99 11.95
CA GLY A 267 -1.35 0.71 11.19
C GLY A 267 -1.65 -0.77 11.07
N GLY A 268 -2.84 -1.12 10.61
CA GLY A 268 -3.26 -2.50 10.35
C GLY A 268 -4.09 -3.14 11.45
N GLU A 269 -4.12 -4.45 11.48
CA GLU A 269 -4.91 -5.29 12.40
C GLU A 269 -4.21 -5.40 13.77
N ILE A 270 -4.15 -4.29 14.49
CA ILE A 270 -3.40 -4.22 15.77
C ILE A 270 -3.92 -5.19 16.83
N ASP A 271 -5.21 -5.56 16.79
CA ASP A 271 -5.80 -6.53 17.72
C ASP A 271 -5.15 -7.93 17.60
N LEU A 272 -4.49 -8.23 16.48
CA LEU A 272 -3.73 -9.48 16.33
C LEU A 272 -2.53 -9.56 17.27
N LEU A 273 -2.03 -8.43 17.75
CA LEU A 273 -0.92 -8.37 18.69
C LEU A 273 -1.32 -8.92 20.08
N ASP A 274 -2.60 -8.80 20.46
CA ASP A 274 -3.12 -9.35 21.73
C ASP A 274 -2.90 -10.87 21.80
N GLY A 275 -2.96 -11.56 20.67
CA GLY A 275 -2.74 -13.01 20.56
C GLY A 275 -1.34 -13.45 20.97
N VAL A 276 -0.36 -12.54 20.92
CA VAL A 276 1.05 -12.78 21.33
C VAL A 276 1.40 -12.03 22.61
N GLY A 277 0.41 -11.40 23.24
CA GLY A 277 0.62 -10.61 24.47
C GLY A 277 1.43 -9.35 24.23
N PHE A 278 1.27 -8.73 23.07
CA PHE A 278 1.98 -7.51 22.66
C PHE A 278 0.97 -6.39 22.44
N SER A 279 1.27 -5.21 22.91
CA SER A 279 0.43 -4.02 22.80
C SER A 279 1.13 -2.89 22.04
N LEU A 280 0.40 -1.82 21.72
CA LEU A 280 1.01 -0.60 21.18
C LEU A 280 2.05 -0.01 22.14
N ALA A 281 1.81 -0.09 23.45
CA ALA A 281 2.77 0.39 24.44
C ALA A 281 4.07 -0.43 24.40
N ASP A 282 3.98 -1.75 24.24
CA ASP A 282 5.16 -2.62 24.10
C ASP A 282 5.97 -2.30 22.85
N ILE A 283 5.31 -1.94 21.74
CA ILE A 283 6.01 -1.46 20.54
C ILE A 283 6.79 -0.17 20.87
N GLY A 284 6.14 0.79 21.54
CA GLY A 284 6.77 2.03 21.95
C GLY A 284 7.96 1.80 22.89
N ASP A 285 7.80 0.92 23.89
CA ASP A 285 8.87 0.57 24.84
C ASP A 285 10.07 -0.10 24.13
N VAL A 286 9.80 -0.99 23.17
CA VAL A 286 10.86 -1.65 22.38
C VAL A 286 11.60 -0.65 21.49
N LEU A 287 10.88 0.28 20.85
CA LEU A 287 11.45 1.27 19.94
C LEU A 287 11.98 2.52 20.68
N GLY A 288 11.70 2.65 21.98
CA GLY A 288 12.15 3.77 22.81
C GLY A 288 11.44 5.09 22.49
N CYS A 289 10.23 5.05 21.91
CA CYS A 289 9.49 6.23 21.49
C CYS A 289 7.97 6.05 21.69
N SER A 290 7.19 7.12 21.49
CA SER A 290 5.73 7.04 21.54
C SER A 290 5.18 6.26 20.35
N ALA A 291 4.30 5.28 20.60
CA ALA A 291 3.58 4.56 19.57
C ALA A 291 2.20 5.20 19.33
N LEU A 292 1.93 5.64 18.11
CA LEU A 292 0.71 6.32 17.70
C LEU A 292 -0.05 5.45 16.69
N PRO A 293 -1.33 5.11 16.93
CA PRO A 293 -2.13 4.40 15.94
C PRO A 293 -2.41 5.29 14.73
N PHE A 294 -2.46 4.68 13.55
CA PHE A 294 -2.91 5.37 12.33
C PHE A 294 -4.39 5.71 12.44
N GLU A 295 -4.74 6.93 12.04
CA GLU A 295 -6.11 7.42 12.01
C GLU A 295 -6.42 8.18 10.72
N CYS A 296 -7.59 7.90 10.12
CA CYS A 296 -8.10 8.68 9.00
C CYS A 296 -8.69 10.04 9.42
N ALA A 297 -8.96 10.23 10.71
CA ALA A 297 -9.53 11.45 11.29
C ALA A 297 -8.71 12.71 10.99
N LEU A 298 -7.40 12.56 10.81
CA LEU A 298 -6.44 13.64 10.53
C LEU A 298 -6.71 14.40 9.21
N LEU A 299 -7.53 13.85 8.32
CA LEU A 299 -7.73 14.43 6.97
C LEU A 299 -8.75 15.55 6.90
N GLY A 300 -9.47 15.83 7.95
CA GLY A 300 -10.65 16.71 7.86
C GLY A 300 -11.70 16.12 6.92
N SER A 301 -12.87 15.79 7.42
CA SER A 301 -13.94 15.26 6.56
C SER A 301 -14.87 16.39 6.11
N HIS A 302 -15.27 16.37 4.83
CA HIS A 302 -16.45 17.10 4.39
C HIS A 302 -17.73 16.31 4.65
N ALA A 303 -17.61 15.01 4.88
CA ALA A 303 -18.72 14.12 5.16
C ALA A 303 -19.13 14.25 6.64
N ARG A 304 -20.22 14.94 6.91
CA ARG A 304 -20.79 15.12 8.26
C ARG A 304 -21.35 13.84 8.89
N GLU A 305 -21.27 12.70 8.20
CA GLU A 305 -21.94 11.43 8.54
C GLU A 305 -20.98 10.23 8.58
N LEU A 306 -19.65 10.46 8.70
CA LEU A 306 -18.72 9.34 8.86
C LEU A 306 -18.80 8.81 10.28
N ASP A 307 -18.80 7.49 10.41
CA ASP A 307 -18.74 6.82 11.70
C ASP A 307 -17.38 7.12 12.37
N ASP A 308 -17.45 7.71 13.55
CA ASP A 308 -16.28 8.11 14.34
C ASP A 308 -15.37 6.90 14.64
N ALA A 309 -15.94 5.72 14.88
CA ALA A 309 -15.19 4.51 15.12
C ALA A 309 -14.32 4.10 13.93
N LEU A 310 -14.84 4.26 12.69
CA LEU A 310 -14.06 3.96 11.49
C LEU A 310 -12.92 4.96 11.25
N LEU A 311 -13.10 6.21 11.66
CA LEU A 311 -12.07 7.25 11.52
C LEU A 311 -10.81 6.94 12.33
N HIS A 312 -10.97 6.27 13.46
CA HIS A 312 -9.90 5.89 14.39
C HIS A 312 -9.47 4.42 14.24
N GLU A 313 -9.93 3.71 13.20
CA GLU A 313 -9.59 2.31 12.96
C GLU A 313 -8.24 2.18 12.22
N PRO A 314 -7.14 1.69 12.85
CA PRO A 314 -5.82 1.56 12.22
C PRO A 314 -5.81 0.60 11.03
N ALA A 315 -6.74 -0.36 10.99
CA ALA A 315 -6.90 -1.30 9.88
C ALA A 315 -7.31 -0.60 8.56
N GLY A 316 -7.77 0.65 8.60
CA GLY A 316 -8.04 1.47 7.43
C GLY A 316 -6.79 1.89 6.62
N ALA A 317 -5.58 1.70 7.15
CA ALA A 317 -4.34 2.19 6.56
C ALA A 317 -4.12 1.71 5.11
N VAL A 318 -4.36 0.42 4.82
CA VAL A 318 -4.18 -0.14 3.47
C VAL A 318 -5.14 0.51 2.48
N ALA A 319 -6.44 0.53 2.79
CA ALA A 319 -7.45 1.14 1.92
C ALA A 319 -7.19 2.64 1.71
N PHE A 320 -6.79 3.35 2.76
CA PHE A 320 -6.40 4.76 2.67
C PHE A 320 -5.17 4.97 1.76
N GLY A 321 -4.12 4.19 1.93
CA GLY A 321 -2.91 4.28 1.12
C GLY A 321 -3.14 3.97 -0.37
N LEU A 322 -4.09 3.07 -0.68
CA LEU A 322 -4.54 2.81 -2.05
C LEU A 322 -5.30 4.00 -2.64
N ALA A 323 -6.17 4.63 -1.84
CA ALA A 323 -6.90 5.83 -2.27
C ALA A 323 -5.93 7.00 -2.52
N LEU A 324 -4.91 7.18 -1.67
CA LEU A 324 -3.85 8.17 -1.87
C LEU A 324 -3.15 8.00 -3.21
N ARG A 325 -2.82 6.76 -3.59
CA ARG A 325 -2.20 6.47 -4.90
C ARG A 325 -3.01 7.08 -6.04
N GLY A 326 -4.33 6.90 -6.02
CA GLY A 326 -5.21 7.36 -7.10
C GLY A 326 -5.34 8.88 -7.24
N VAL A 327 -5.05 9.66 -6.19
CA VAL A 327 -5.10 11.14 -6.23
C VAL A 327 -3.73 11.77 -6.42
N LEU A 328 -2.64 11.12 -6.00
CA LEU A 328 -1.28 11.63 -6.09
C LEU A 328 -0.60 11.29 -7.42
N GLU A 329 -0.91 10.13 -8.00
CA GLU A 329 -0.45 9.66 -9.33
C GLU A 329 -1.50 9.95 -10.42
#